data_bcc71a9acbd743377c2b3285ceefe77a
#
_entry.id   bcc71a9acbd743377c2b3285ceefe77a
#
_cell.length_a   1.000
_cell.length_b   1.000
_cell.length_c   1.000
_cell.angle_alpha   90.00
_cell.angle_beta   90.00
_cell.angle_gamma   90.00
#
_symmetry.space_group_name_H-M   'P 1'
#
loop_
_entity.id
_entity.type
_entity.pdbx_description
1 polymer ?
#
loop_
_entity_poly.entity_id
_entity_poly.type
_entity_poly.pdbx_seq_one_letter_code
_entity_poly.pdbx_strand_id
1 'polypeptide(L)'
;MHPISNFREHPVDNLLYLFATGFGFGAISALAVRFLDFEPTVPRLIGVPLLMFFFNFTAYNLRHSHVWLRWPGIWSIVFPSPAHHHVHHSCHPEHIDKNFAFVFPVWDLIFGTYFMPDDNRDVKFGVTEGDDRDLDSILGLYWVPFRDTFQLLTGKRKKRPPLESSAESEESLAE
;
A
#
# COMPACT_ATOMS: atom_id res chain seq x y z
N MET A 1 5.55 -10.29 -6.14
CA MET A 1 5.51 -8.84 -6.54
C MET A 1 6.76 -8.48 -7.31
N HIS A 2 6.68 -7.51 -8.24
CA HIS A 2 7.82 -7.06 -9.04
C HIS A 2 8.02 -5.56 -8.82
N PRO A 3 9.25 -5.03 -8.67
CA PRO A 3 9.50 -3.61 -8.41
C PRO A 3 8.87 -2.65 -9.44
N ILE A 4 8.68 -3.09 -10.69
CA ILE A 4 7.99 -2.32 -11.73
C ILE A 4 6.51 -2.08 -11.40
N SER A 5 5.89 -2.89 -10.55
CA SER A 5 4.48 -2.69 -10.14
C SER A 5 4.26 -1.41 -9.33
N ASN A 6 5.31 -0.81 -8.80
CA ASN A 6 5.27 0.49 -8.13
C ASN A 6 4.68 1.62 -9.00
N PHE A 7 4.76 1.48 -10.31
CA PHE A 7 4.26 2.49 -11.26
C PHE A 7 2.84 2.19 -11.74
N ARG A 8 2.19 1.13 -11.20
CA ARG A 8 0.81 0.75 -11.54
C ARG A 8 -0.20 1.32 -10.54
N GLU A 9 -0.06 2.57 -10.21
CA GLU A 9 -1.04 3.28 -9.40
C GLU A 9 -2.09 3.94 -10.29
N HIS A 10 -3.32 4.02 -9.78
CA HIS A 10 -4.39 4.68 -10.53
C HIS A 10 -4.09 6.19 -10.62
N PRO A 11 -4.24 6.85 -11.79
CA PRO A 11 -3.91 8.27 -11.94
C PRO A 11 -4.64 9.20 -10.98
N VAL A 12 -5.87 8.85 -10.58
CA VAL A 12 -6.64 9.62 -9.61
C VAL A 12 -5.99 9.55 -8.23
N ASP A 13 -5.52 8.37 -7.81
CA ASP A 13 -4.84 8.19 -6.52
C ASP A 13 -3.54 9.01 -6.50
N ASN A 14 -2.77 8.96 -7.58
CA ASN A 14 -1.57 9.77 -7.73
C ASN A 14 -1.87 11.27 -7.65
N LEU A 15 -2.93 11.73 -8.30
CA LEU A 15 -3.35 13.12 -8.26
C LEU A 15 -3.76 13.54 -6.84
N LEU A 16 -4.57 12.73 -6.17
CA LEU A 16 -4.99 12.98 -4.78
C LEU A 16 -3.80 12.96 -3.82
N TYR A 17 -2.88 12.02 -4.00
CA TYR A 17 -1.66 11.95 -3.21
C TYR A 17 -0.77 13.18 -3.41
N LEU A 18 -0.54 13.61 -4.65
CA LEU A 18 0.23 14.81 -4.96
C LEU A 18 -0.42 16.07 -4.37
N PHE A 19 -1.75 16.17 -4.46
CA PHE A 19 -2.48 17.30 -3.89
C PHE A 19 -2.39 17.31 -2.36
N ALA A 20 -2.66 16.17 -1.71
CA ALA A 20 -2.63 16.07 -0.25
C ALA A 20 -1.22 16.31 0.32
N THR A 21 -0.20 15.72 -0.29
CA THR A 21 1.19 15.90 0.14
C THR A 21 1.70 17.30 -0.15
N GLY A 22 1.41 17.86 -1.33
CA GLY A 22 1.79 19.21 -1.71
C GLY A 22 1.12 20.26 -0.84
N PHE A 23 -0.16 20.11 -0.56
CA PHE A 23 -0.90 21.00 0.34
C PHE A 23 -0.39 20.89 1.78
N GLY A 24 -0.22 19.68 2.30
CA GLY A 24 0.28 19.44 3.65
C GLY A 24 1.67 20.00 3.86
N PHE A 25 2.59 19.71 2.94
CA PHE A 25 3.96 20.26 3.01
C PHE A 25 3.99 21.79 2.85
N GLY A 26 3.20 22.33 1.93
CA GLY A 26 3.07 23.76 1.72
C GLY A 26 2.51 24.47 2.95
N ALA A 27 1.48 23.93 3.59
CA ALA A 27 0.90 24.49 4.81
C ALA A 27 1.90 24.48 5.97
N ILE A 28 2.59 23.36 6.20
CA ILE A 28 3.61 23.24 7.26
C ILE A 28 4.76 24.23 7.00
N SER A 29 5.22 24.34 5.74
CA SER A 29 6.28 25.28 5.37
C SER A 29 5.85 26.72 5.58
N ALA A 30 4.63 27.09 5.19
CA ALA A 30 4.09 28.42 5.41
C ALA A 30 3.97 28.78 6.90
N LEU A 31 3.55 27.83 7.75
CA LEU A 31 3.52 28.01 9.19
C LEU A 31 4.93 28.15 9.78
N ALA A 32 5.89 27.36 9.30
CA ALA A 32 7.28 27.46 9.75
C ALA A 32 7.89 28.83 9.42
N VAL A 33 7.71 29.33 8.21
CA VAL A 33 8.14 30.66 7.81
C VAL A 33 7.43 31.73 8.65
N ARG A 34 6.10 31.61 8.83
CA ARG A 34 5.30 32.64 9.51
C ARG A 34 5.58 32.76 11.01
N PHE A 35 5.85 31.65 11.68
CA PHE A 35 5.95 31.62 13.15
C PHE A 35 7.35 31.36 13.67
N LEU A 36 8.23 30.73 12.88
CA LEU A 36 9.57 30.34 13.32
C LEU A 36 10.69 31.07 12.58
N ASP A 37 10.35 31.94 11.63
CA ASP A 37 11.31 32.61 10.73
C ASP A 37 12.31 31.63 10.10
N PHE A 38 11.82 30.44 9.74
CA PHE A 38 12.60 29.34 9.24
C PHE A 38 12.13 28.93 7.84
N GLU A 39 13.01 29.07 6.86
CA GLU A 39 12.77 28.53 5.51
C GLU A 39 13.25 27.08 5.43
N PRO A 40 12.32 26.11 5.34
CA PRO A 40 12.72 24.70 5.24
C PRO A 40 13.40 24.42 3.91
N THR A 41 14.71 24.22 3.95
CA THR A 41 15.48 23.81 2.78
C THR A 41 15.80 22.33 2.88
N VAL A 42 15.56 21.58 1.80
CA VAL A 42 15.83 20.15 1.74
C VAL A 42 16.91 19.90 0.68
N PRO A 43 18.03 19.25 1.05
CA PRO A 43 19.03 18.84 0.07
C PRO A 43 18.39 18.00 -1.05
N ARG A 44 18.74 18.31 -2.30
CA ARG A 44 18.14 17.66 -3.48
C ARG A 44 19.21 17.03 -4.36
N LEU A 45 18.88 15.89 -4.95
CA LEU A 45 19.64 15.23 -5.98
C LEU A 45 18.75 15.12 -7.23
N ILE A 46 19.17 15.72 -8.34
CA ILE A 46 18.41 15.75 -9.61
C ILE A 46 16.96 16.27 -9.38
N GLY A 47 16.79 17.32 -8.55
CA GLY A 47 15.50 17.91 -8.25
C GLY A 47 14.64 17.14 -7.22
N VAL A 48 15.05 15.94 -6.80
CA VAL A 48 14.34 15.13 -5.80
C VAL A 48 14.98 15.33 -4.43
N PRO A 49 14.20 15.43 -3.34
CA PRO A 49 14.74 15.44 -1.99
C PRO A 49 15.67 14.23 -1.76
N LEU A 50 16.87 14.49 -1.27
CA LEU A 50 17.91 13.46 -1.14
C LEU A 50 17.46 12.25 -0.33
N LEU A 51 16.74 12.48 0.77
CA LEU A 51 16.18 11.41 1.60
C LEU A 51 15.17 10.56 0.83
N MET A 52 14.31 11.21 0.05
CA MET A 52 13.30 10.52 -0.77
C MET A 52 13.97 9.74 -1.90
N PHE A 53 15.04 10.26 -2.49
CA PHE A 53 15.82 9.53 -3.48
C PHE A 53 16.37 8.22 -2.92
N PHE A 54 17.04 8.27 -1.77
CA PHE A 54 17.57 7.08 -1.13
C PHE A 54 16.46 6.13 -0.66
N PHE A 55 15.38 6.65 -0.11
CA PHE A 55 14.24 5.84 0.30
C PHE A 55 13.64 5.07 -0.89
N ASN A 56 13.38 5.73 -2.01
CA ASN A 56 12.83 5.07 -3.20
C ASN A 56 13.81 4.05 -3.78
N PHE A 57 15.09 4.37 -3.80
CA PHE A 57 16.10 3.47 -4.35
C PHE A 57 16.30 2.21 -3.50
N THR A 58 16.18 2.29 -2.20
CA THR A 58 16.44 1.20 -1.25
C THR A 58 15.16 0.61 -0.66
N ALA A 59 14.56 1.29 0.30
CA ALA A 59 13.47 0.76 1.12
C ALA A 59 12.20 0.50 0.32
N TYR A 60 11.86 1.37 -0.61
CA TYR A 60 10.64 1.24 -1.43
C TYR A 60 10.73 0.06 -2.40
N ASN A 61 11.87 -0.14 -3.05
CA ASN A 61 12.08 -1.29 -3.92
C ASN A 61 12.16 -2.60 -3.12
N LEU A 62 12.79 -2.56 -1.94
CA LEU A 62 12.92 -3.73 -1.09
C LEU A 62 11.56 -4.26 -0.62
N ARG A 63 10.61 -3.37 -0.26
CA ARG A 63 9.28 -3.79 0.19
C ARG A 63 8.45 -4.45 -0.92
N HIS A 64 8.70 -4.12 -2.19
CA HIS A 64 8.06 -4.74 -3.35
C HIS A 64 8.86 -5.91 -3.92
N SER A 65 9.97 -6.27 -3.30
CA SER A 65 10.74 -7.48 -3.66
C SER A 65 10.04 -8.72 -3.11
N HIS A 66 10.53 -9.89 -3.51
CA HIS A 66 10.08 -11.19 -2.96
C HIS A 66 10.75 -11.56 -1.63
N VAL A 67 11.57 -10.64 -1.06
CA VAL A 67 12.33 -10.90 0.16
C VAL A 67 11.44 -10.68 1.37
N TRP A 68 11.13 -11.75 2.11
CA TRP A 68 10.44 -11.67 3.40
C TRP A 68 11.42 -11.24 4.48
N LEU A 69 11.33 -9.97 4.88
CA LEU A 69 12.21 -9.41 5.90
C LEU A 69 11.37 -8.75 6.98
N ARG A 70 11.59 -9.16 8.23
CA ARG A 70 10.98 -8.58 9.43
C ARG A 70 12.02 -7.83 10.25
N TRP A 71 11.60 -6.74 10.85
CA TRP A 71 12.44 -6.07 11.84
C TRP A 71 12.24 -6.71 13.20
N PRO A 72 13.31 -6.90 14.01
CA PRO A 72 13.20 -7.48 15.33
C PRO A 72 12.58 -6.50 16.33
N GLY A 73 11.74 -7.00 17.22
CA GLY A 73 11.21 -6.29 18.38
C GLY A 73 10.55 -4.95 18.06
N ILE A 74 10.91 -3.91 18.78
CA ILE A 74 10.32 -2.57 18.68
C ILE A 74 10.50 -1.91 17.30
N TRP A 75 11.51 -2.29 16.54
CA TRP A 75 11.75 -1.72 15.22
C TRP A 75 10.60 -1.98 14.23
N SER A 76 9.87 -3.09 14.40
CA SER A 76 8.65 -3.37 13.65
C SER A 76 7.52 -2.38 13.90
N ILE A 77 7.52 -1.73 15.09
CA ILE A 77 6.53 -0.72 15.46
C ILE A 77 6.97 0.67 14.98
N VAL A 78 8.28 0.91 14.87
CA VAL A 78 8.82 2.21 14.45
C VAL A 78 8.85 2.35 12.94
N PHE A 79 9.23 1.28 12.23
CA PHE A 79 9.33 1.26 10.76
C PHE A 79 8.64 0.04 10.18
N PRO A 80 7.85 0.20 9.10
CA PRO A 80 7.27 -0.96 8.43
C PRO A 80 8.37 -1.75 7.74
N SER A 81 8.40 -3.05 7.98
CA SER A 81 9.30 -3.96 7.26
C SER A 81 8.71 -4.36 5.91
N PRO A 82 9.51 -4.93 4.99
CA PRO A 82 8.98 -5.55 3.77
C PRO A 82 7.86 -6.55 4.04
N ALA A 83 7.94 -7.34 5.11
CA ALA A 83 6.89 -8.29 5.49
C ALA A 83 5.56 -7.60 5.86
N HIS A 84 5.58 -6.43 6.52
CA HIS A 84 4.35 -5.66 6.75
C HIS A 84 3.68 -5.25 5.43
N HIS A 85 4.47 -4.85 4.46
CA HIS A 85 3.98 -4.47 3.15
C HIS A 85 3.48 -5.66 2.32
N HIS A 86 4.08 -6.83 2.48
CA HIS A 86 3.57 -8.07 1.90
C HIS A 86 2.19 -8.44 2.49
N VAL A 87 2.00 -8.29 3.80
CA VAL A 87 0.69 -8.45 4.44
C VAL A 87 -0.33 -7.47 3.85
N HIS A 88 0.06 -6.21 3.67
CA HIS A 88 -0.80 -5.19 3.05
C HIS A 88 -1.28 -5.59 1.65
N HIS A 89 -0.45 -6.25 0.85
CA HIS A 89 -0.80 -6.73 -0.48
C HIS A 89 -1.40 -8.14 -0.52
N SER A 90 -1.61 -8.74 0.62
CA SER A 90 -2.15 -10.09 0.73
C SER A 90 -3.66 -10.12 0.52
N CYS A 91 -4.14 -11.15 -0.16
CA CYS A 91 -5.57 -11.45 -0.25
C CYS A 91 -6.09 -12.36 0.88
N HIS A 92 -5.28 -12.65 1.87
CA HIS A 92 -5.71 -13.46 3.01
C HIS A 92 -6.72 -12.68 3.86
N PRO A 93 -7.85 -13.30 4.31
CA PRO A 93 -8.93 -12.59 5.03
C PRO A 93 -8.46 -11.80 6.26
N GLU A 94 -7.48 -12.29 7.00
CA GLU A 94 -6.95 -11.62 8.20
C GLU A 94 -6.04 -10.42 7.87
N HIS A 95 -5.54 -10.34 6.64
CA HIS A 95 -4.64 -9.29 6.18
C HIS A 95 -5.37 -8.13 5.50
N ILE A 96 -6.68 -8.27 5.28
CA ILE A 96 -7.49 -7.24 4.62
C ILE A 96 -7.49 -5.98 5.49
N ASP A 97 -7.32 -4.83 4.86
CA ASP A 97 -7.30 -3.53 5.53
C ASP A 97 -6.23 -3.41 6.63
N LYS A 98 -5.06 -4.02 6.42
CA LYS A 98 -3.93 -3.96 7.35
C LYS A 98 -2.73 -3.25 6.75
N ASN A 99 -1.91 -2.66 7.64
CA ASN A 99 -0.57 -2.11 7.38
C ASN A 99 -0.53 -1.06 6.26
N PHE A 100 -1.36 -0.03 6.33
CA PHE A 100 -1.41 1.05 5.34
C PHE A 100 -0.22 2.01 5.42
N ALA A 101 0.50 2.03 6.54
CA ALA A 101 1.55 3.01 6.78
C ALA A 101 2.68 2.92 5.77
N PHE A 102 3.01 4.08 5.16
CA PHE A 102 4.08 4.19 4.20
C PHE A 102 5.47 4.26 4.85
N VAL A 103 5.63 5.05 5.92
CA VAL A 103 6.91 5.27 6.60
C VAL A 103 6.85 4.92 8.09
N PHE A 104 5.76 5.31 8.77
CA PHE A 104 5.64 5.14 10.21
C PHE A 104 4.35 4.39 10.57
N PRO A 105 4.45 3.17 11.12
CA PRO A 105 3.30 2.36 11.54
C PRO A 105 2.43 2.98 12.63
N VAL A 106 2.84 4.10 13.20
CA VAL A 106 2.05 4.83 14.22
C VAL A 106 0.62 5.11 13.75
N TRP A 107 0.42 5.34 12.47
CA TRP A 107 -0.93 5.53 11.91
C TRP A 107 -1.75 4.25 11.97
N ASP A 108 -1.15 3.12 11.63
CA ASP A 108 -1.81 1.81 11.74
C ASP A 108 -2.14 1.47 13.19
N LEU A 109 -1.28 1.85 14.14
CA LEU A 109 -1.56 1.67 15.59
C LEU A 109 -2.74 2.54 16.03
N ILE A 110 -2.78 3.82 15.61
CA ILE A 110 -3.86 4.74 15.97
C ILE A 110 -5.21 4.29 15.38
N PHE A 111 -5.23 3.82 14.14
CA PHE A 111 -6.45 3.40 13.45
C PHE A 111 -6.79 1.91 13.64
N GLY A 112 -5.98 1.14 14.36
CA GLY A 112 -6.23 -0.28 14.63
C GLY A 112 -6.03 -1.18 13.39
N THR A 113 -5.27 -0.70 12.40
CA THR A 113 -4.94 -1.44 11.18
C THR A 113 -3.58 -2.11 11.23
N TYR A 114 -2.85 -1.95 12.34
CA TYR A 114 -1.55 -2.61 12.52
C TYR A 114 -1.70 -4.12 12.64
N PHE A 115 -0.95 -4.84 11.85
CA PHE A 115 -0.84 -6.30 11.89
C PHE A 115 0.64 -6.69 11.90
N MET A 116 1.07 -7.44 12.91
CA MET A 116 2.45 -7.95 13.01
C MET A 116 2.59 -9.16 12.08
N PRO A 117 3.46 -9.11 11.07
CA PRO A 117 3.66 -10.27 10.19
C PRO A 117 4.29 -11.43 10.97
N ASP A 118 3.73 -12.61 10.80
CA ASP A 118 4.32 -13.86 11.31
C ASP A 118 5.48 -14.34 10.42
N ASP A 119 6.12 -15.44 10.79
CA ASP A 119 7.17 -16.05 9.97
C ASP A 119 6.62 -16.78 8.75
N ASN A 120 5.31 -16.79 8.57
CA ASN A 120 4.65 -17.38 7.41
C ASN A 120 4.97 -16.58 6.14
N ARG A 121 5.67 -17.23 5.22
CA ARG A 121 6.10 -16.65 3.93
C ARG A 121 5.15 -16.96 2.78
N ASP A 122 4.11 -17.75 3.03
CA ASP A 122 3.15 -18.20 2.01
C ASP A 122 2.00 -17.21 1.83
N VAL A 123 2.38 -15.95 1.61
CA VAL A 123 1.42 -14.88 1.39
C VAL A 123 0.98 -14.90 -0.08
N LYS A 124 -0.31 -15.14 -0.32
CA LYS A 124 -0.90 -14.97 -1.64
C LYS A 124 -1.23 -13.49 -1.87
N PHE A 125 -0.74 -12.95 -2.98
CA PHE A 125 -1.00 -11.58 -3.39
C PHE A 125 -2.18 -11.54 -4.35
N GLY A 126 -3.05 -10.53 -4.20
CA GLY A 126 -4.20 -10.37 -5.08
C GLY A 126 -5.24 -9.41 -4.52
N VAL A 127 -6.36 -9.29 -5.23
CA VAL A 127 -7.55 -8.56 -4.80
C VAL A 127 -8.53 -9.53 -4.17
N THR A 128 -8.96 -9.24 -2.96
CA THR A 128 -9.85 -10.10 -2.16
C THR A 128 -11.27 -10.20 -2.71
N GLU A 129 -11.70 -9.20 -3.44
CA GLU A 129 -13.05 -9.14 -3.98
C GLU A 129 -12.98 -8.90 -5.49
N GLY A 130 -13.07 -9.93 -6.27
CA GLY A 130 -13.21 -9.75 -7.68
C GLY A 130 -12.56 -10.83 -8.51
N ASP A 131 -13.03 -10.88 -9.72
CA ASP A 131 -12.40 -11.64 -10.76
C ASP A 131 -11.19 -10.83 -11.24
N ASP A 132 -9.99 -11.31 -10.99
CA ASP A 132 -8.75 -10.68 -11.47
C ASP A 132 -8.76 -10.49 -13.00
N ARG A 133 -9.57 -11.27 -13.73
CA ARG A 133 -9.77 -11.14 -15.19
C ARG A 133 -10.25 -9.75 -15.61
N ASP A 134 -11.03 -9.06 -14.77
CA ASP A 134 -11.45 -7.69 -15.07
C ASP A 134 -10.26 -6.71 -15.09
N LEU A 135 -9.15 -7.06 -14.43
CA LEU A 135 -7.93 -6.25 -14.27
C LEU A 135 -6.81 -6.66 -15.25
N ASP A 136 -7.01 -7.68 -16.07
CA ASP A 136 -6.01 -8.19 -17.02
C ASP A 136 -5.80 -7.28 -18.24
N SER A 137 -6.61 -6.27 -18.41
CA SER A 137 -6.48 -5.31 -19.50
C SER A 137 -6.14 -3.90 -19.01
N ILE A 138 -5.42 -3.13 -19.84
CA ILE A 138 -5.11 -1.73 -19.53
C ILE A 138 -6.39 -0.93 -19.29
N LEU A 139 -7.43 -1.14 -20.10
CA LEU A 139 -8.71 -0.46 -19.93
C LEU A 139 -9.41 -0.90 -18.64
N GLY A 140 -9.33 -2.18 -18.29
CA GLY A 140 -9.84 -2.70 -17.01
C GLY A 140 -9.16 -2.05 -15.81
N LEU A 141 -7.84 -1.96 -15.82
CA LEU A 141 -7.08 -1.32 -14.73
C LEU A 141 -7.52 0.12 -14.44
N TYR A 142 -7.90 0.88 -15.48
CA TYR A 142 -8.38 2.26 -15.31
C TYR A 142 -9.90 2.35 -15.05
N TRP A 143 -10.70 1.48 -15.67
CA TRP A 143 -12.16 1.59 -15.61
C TRP A 143 -12.77 0.93 -14.37
N VAL A 144 -12.26 -0.24 -13.97
CA VAL A 144 -12.82 -1.03 -12.85
C VAL A 144 -12.90 -0.23 -11.54
N PRO A 145 -11.88 0.51 -11.10
CA PRO A 145 -11.97 1.31 -9.89
C PRO A 145 -13.10 2.36 -9.92
N PHE A 146 -13.30 3.02 -11.05
CA PHE A 146 -14.41 3.98 -11.21
C PHE A 146 -15.77 3.28 -11.18
N ARG A 147 -15.93 2.19 -11.92
CA ARG A 147 -17.15 1.38 -11.93
C ARG A 147 -17.52 0.92 -10.51
N ASP A 148 -16.55 0.36 -9.81
CA ASP A 148 -16.79 -0.22 -8.48
C ASP A 148 -17.07 0.86 -7.44
N THR A 149 -16.37 1.98 -7.51
CA THR A 149 -16.68 3.15 -6.67
C THR A 149 -18.09 3.69 -6.93
N PHE A 150 -18.48 3.82 -8.19
CA PHE A 150 -19.83 4.26 -8.55
C PHE A 150 -20.90 3.28 -8.06
N GLN A 151 -20.66 1.98 -8.20
CA GLN A 151 -21.55 0.94 -7.69
C GLN A 151 -21.68 0.98 -6.18
N LEU A 152 -20.56 1.23 -5.46
CA LEU A 152 -20.55 1.39 -4.02
C LEU A 152 -21.41 2.59 -3.59
N LEU A 153 -21.19 3.75 -4.20
CA LEU A 153 -21.92 4.99 -3.89
C LEU A 153 -23.42 4.90 -4.20
N THR A 154 -23.79 4.12 -5.21
CA THR A 154 -25.21 3.92 -5.61
C THR A 154 -25.89 2.74 -4.94
N GLY A 155 -25.20 2.03 -4.03
CA GLY A 155 -25.72 0.84 -3.37
C GLY A 155 -25.96 -0.35 -4.28
N LYS A 156 -25.43 -0.31 -5.52
CA LYS A 156 -25.60 -1.36 -6.53
C LYS A 156 -24.51 -2.42 -6.50
N ARG A 157 -23.50 -2.26 -5.63
CA ARG A 157 -22.41 -3.22 -5.51
C ARG A 157 -22.95 -4.55 -4.99
N LYS A 158 -22.92 -5.58 -5.81
CA LYS A 158 -23.17 -6.95 -5.37
C LYS A 158 -21.99 -7.40 -4.52
N LYS A 159 -22.26 -7.91 -3.31
CA LYS A 159 -21.24 -8.63 -2.53
C LYS A 159 -20.76 -9.80 -3.37
N ARG A 160 -19.47 -9.82 -3.66
CA ARG A 160 -18.86 -10.97 -4.33
C ARG A 160 -18.60 -12.05 -3.27
N PRO A 161 -18.75 -13.33 -3.60
CA PRO A 161 -18.42 -14.39 -2.65
C PRO A 161 -16.94 -14.27 -2.26
N PRO A 162 -16.59 -14.60 -1.02
CA PRO A 162 -15.20 -14.73 -0.62
C PRO A 162 -14.47 -15.71 -1.56
N LEU A 163 -13.20 -15.46 -1.83
CA LEU A 163 -12.37 -16.45 -2.51
C LEU A 163 -12.42 -17.76 -1.69
N GLU A 164 -12.85 -18.85 -2.32
CA GLU A 164 -12.80 -20.17 -1.70
C GLU A 164 -11.37 -20.40 -1.22
N SER A 165 -11.25 -20.80 0.04
CA SER A 165 -9.92 -21.08 0.61
C SER A 165 -9.29 -22.19 -0.23
N SER A 166 -8.07 -21.99 -0.67
CA SER A 166 -7.34 -22.97 -1.50
C SER A 166 -7.14 -24.33 -0.83
N ALA A 167 -7.51 -24.48 0.44
CA ALA A 167 -7.58 -25.76 1.13
C ALA A 167 -8.69 -26.67 0.58
N GLU A 168 -9.84 -26.12 0.15
CA GLU A 168 -10.93 -26.91 -0.40
C GLU A 168 -10.67 -27.37 -1.84
N SER A 169 -9.87 -26.59 -2.61
CA SER A 169 -9.51 -26.98 -3.97
C SER A 169 -8.42 -28.06 -4.04
N GLU A 170 -7.56 -28.18 -3.04
CA GLU A 170 -6.56 -29.24 -2.95
C GLU A 170 -7.19 -30.57 -2.48
N GLU A 171 -8.21 -30.52 -1.65
CA GLU A 171 -8.93 -31.71 -1.19
C GLU A 171 -9.79 -32.32 -2.30
N SER A 172 -10.37 -31.51 -3.19
CA SER A 172 -11.16 -31.99 -4.34
C SER A 172 -10.34 -32.57 -5.50
N LEU A 173 -9.03 -32.33 -5.53
CA LEU A 173 -8.10 -32.90 -6.51
C LEU A 173 -7.39 -34.17 -5.99
N ALA A 174 -7.59 -34.51 -4.71
CA ALA A 174 -7.00 -35.70 -4.06
C ALA A 174 -8.00 -36.87 -3.94
N GLU A 175 -9.27 -36.67 -4.30
CA GLU A 175 -10.27 -37.72 -4.48
C GLU A 175 -10.39 -38.13 -5.98
#